data_b41d4a3495ecd5ed60c5a4b84a19411e
#
_entry.id   b41d4a3495ecd5ed60c5a4b84a19411e
#
_cell.length_a   1.000
_cell.length_b   1.000
_cell.length_c   1.000
_cell.angle_alpha   90.00
_cell.angle_beta   90.00
_cell.angle_gamma   90.00
#
_symmetry.space_group_name_H-M   'P 1'
#
loop_
_entity.id
_entity.type
_entity.pdbx_description
1 polymer ?
#
loop_
_entity_poly.entity_id
_entity_poly.type
_entity_poly.pdbx_seq_one_letter_code
_entity_poly.pdbx_strand_id
1 'polypeptide(L)'
;MGIAGCSGGGDGGDGSDGGDGSDGSDGSDGGDGSDGGSSELEIIHWWTAGGEQDAYQALLDGFREEHPDVEIVDNPAPGGAGSAIDTVVQNRVIDGNPPSTFQIWPGQALTPYTDEDLLEDIGDSVWDEEMRDAYLGDVVDLARPAGNLVAVPINIHRLNNLFYNVSVLDDAGVDPTDIDGPEGLLGVFETLDAETDVTPMAHQTQSPWSSLQLWESIFIGEQGVDAFQTLIGGDVSGLEDEVRSALQLLADYLQYIPEDAGSISWDQGNNDVISGDAAFLHQGDWAAGQYRSAEDFEFESDWDMVPFPGTSGVYQSVIDSFVFPTGNPSPEATEQFLNYAGSVDAQERFNPVKGSIPPRTDVPMDEFGDFLSRQFEFWKSSNCR
;
A
#
# COMPACT_ATOMS: atom_id res chain seq x y z
N MET A 1 -0.58 15.68 6.24
CA MET A 1 -0.50 17.10 6.68
C MET A 1 -1.85 17.74 6.45
N GLY A 2 -2.64 17.90 7.50
CA GLY A 2 -3.89 18.63 7.46
C GLY A 2 -3.60 20.12 7.61
N ILE A 3 -4.15 20.94 6.73
CA ILE A 3 -4.24 22.39 6.93
C ILE A 3 -5.69 22.71 7.25
N ALA A 4 -5.94 23.13 8.48
CA ALA A 4 -7.20 23.73 8.90
C ALA A 4 -7.29 25.16 8.42
N GLY A 5 -8.48 25.59 8.00
CA GLY A 5 -8.76 26.99 7.64
C GLY A 5 -10.24 27.33 7.69
N CYS A 6 -10.68 27.85 8.83
CA CYS A 6 -11.61 28.95 9.11
C CYS A 6 -12.92 29.12 8.30
N SER A 7 -14.01 28.84 8.97
CA SER A 7 -15.01 29.81 9.54
C SER A 7 -15.65 30.82 8.61
N GLY A 8 -16.96 30.78 8.59
CA GLY A 8 -17.83 31.86 8.17
C GLY A 8 -19.28 31.51 8.48
N GLY A 9 -19.81 32.09 9.55
CA GLY A 9 -21.18 31.92 10.03
C GLY A 9 -22.20 32.70 9.21
N GLY A 10 -23.46 32.40 9.44
CA GLY A 10 -24.61 33.13 8.86
C GLY A 10 -25.90 32.43 9.22
N ASP A 11 -26.43 32.83 10.17
CA ASP A 11 -27.66 33.08 10.88
C ASP A 11 -28.98 32.90 10.05
N GLY A 12 -30.01 32.28 10.69
CA GLY A 12 -31.37 32.75 10.65
C GLY A 12 -32.39 31.93 9.90
N GLY A 13 -33.40 31.45 10.60
CA GLY A 13 -34.73 31.31 9.99
C GLY A 13 -35.59 30.17 10.55
N ASP A 14 -36.32 30.54 11.56
CA ASP A 14 -37.54 30.02 12.17
C ASP A 14 -38.62 29.46 11.22
N GLY A 15 -39.42 28.49 11.70
CA GLY A 15 -40.69 28.16 11.04
C GLY A 15 -41.29 26.82 11.50
N SER A 16 -42.10 26.90 12.51
CA SER A 16 -42.99 25.92 13.16
C SER A 16 -44.12 25.36 12.28
N ASP A 17 -44.65 24.26 12.70
CA ASP A 17 -46.02 23.71 12.89
C ASP A 17 -46.19 22.36 12.17
N GLY A 18 -46.59 21.26 12.82
CA GLY A 18 -47.73 21.02 13.64
C GLY A 18 -48.63 19.95 12.99
N GLY A 19 -48.96 18.88 13.67
CA GLY A 19 -50.01 17.96 13.21
C GLY A 19 -49.83 16.51 13.64
N ASP A 20 -50.33 16.18 14.67
CA ASP A 20 -51.22 15.31 15.44
C ASP A 20 -51.87 14.13 14.65
N GLY A 21 -51.95 12.93 15.35
CA GLY A 21 -52.91 11.90 14.98
C GLY A 21 -52.39 10.45 15.08
N SER A 22 -52.34 9.88 16.19
CA SER A 22 -53.05 8.84 16.97
C SER A 22 -53.32 7.47 16.35
N ASP A 23 -53.05 6.47 17.27
CA ASP A 23 -53.68 5.15 17.48
C ASP A 23 -53.38 4.01 16.52
N GLY A 24 -52.81 2.93 16.91
CA GLY A 24 -53.09 1.97 17.94
C GLY A 24 -53.08 0.57 17.35
N SER A 25 -52.39 -0.36 17.95
CA SER A 25 -52.84 -1.68 18.34
C SER A 25 -51.73 -2.71 18.44
N ASP A 26 -51.69 -3.32 19.57
CA ASP A 26 -51.08 -4.57 20.02
C ASP A 26 -50.91 -5.69 18.98
N GLY A 27 -49.75 -6.33 19.05
CA GLY A 27 -49.45 -7.60 18.50
C GLY A 27 -48.15 -8.15 19.04
N SER A 28 -48.18 -8.67 20.29
CA SER A 28 -47.11 -9.52 20.81
C SER A 28 -47.03 -10.79 19.97
N ASP A 29 -45.90 -11.02 19.38
CA ASP A 29 -45.46 -12.39 19.10
C ASP A 29 -43.94 -12.45 19.40
N GLY A 30 -43.60 -13.28 20.37
CA GLY A 30 -42.25 -13.57 20.78
C GLY A 30 -41.56 -14.36 19.66
N GLY A 31 -40.74 -13.68 18.90
CA GLY A 31 -39.75 -14.30 18.05
C GLY A 31 -38.42 -14.29 18.81
N ASP A 32 -37.97 -15.49 19.10
CA ASP A 32 -36.61 -15.79 19.54
C ASP A 32 -35.65 -15.13 18.53
N GLY A 33 -35.09 -14.00 18.92
CA GLY A 33 -34.09 -13.29 18.12
C GLY A 33 -32.79 -14.06 18.26
N SER A 34 -32.54 -15.01 17.36
CA SER A 34 -31.18 -15.36 17.01
C SER A 34 -30.55 -14.06 16.48
N ASP A 35 -29.60 -13.57 17.21
CA ASP A 35 -28.69 -12.49 16.83
C ASP A 35 -27.83 -13.00 15.67
N GLY A 36 -28.48 -13.14 14.49
CA GLY A 36 -27.83 -13.45 13.24
C GLY A 36 -27.19 -12.16 12.76
N GLY A 37 -25.93 -11.94 13.15
CA GLY A 37 -25.10 -10.97 12.48
C GLY A 37 -25.20 -11.18 10.97
N SER A 38 -25.16 -10.10 10.20
CA SER A 38 -25.15 -10.18 8.74
C SER A 38 -24.01 -11.10 8.30
N SER A 39 -24.31 -12.08 7.46
CA SER A 39 -23.28 -12.89 6.78
C SER A 39 -22.61 -12.14 5.61
N GLU A 40 -22.85 -10.84 5.50
CA GLU A 40 -22.34 -9.96 4.48
C GLU A 40 -21.07 -9.28 4.98
N LEU A 41 -19.97 -9.43 4.27
CA LEU A 41 -18.66 -8.83 4.57
C LEU A 41 -18.36 -7.73 3.55
N GLU A 42 -18.45 -6.47 3.93
CA GLU A 42 -18.05 -5.34 3.11
C GLU A 42 -16.55 -5.06 3.29
N ILE A 43 -15.79 -5.10 2.17
CA ILE A 43 -14.35 -4.82 2.15
C ILE A 43 -14.09 -3.58 1.29
N ILE A 44 -13.48 -2.54 1.87
CA ILE A 44 -13.00 -1.38 1.11
C ILE A 44 -11.48 -1.49 0.93
N HIS A 45 -11.03 -1.40 -0.32
CA HIS A 45 -9.61 -1.55 -0.68
C HIS A 45 -9.25 -0.70 -1.90
N TRP A 46 -7.95 -0.55 -2.21
CA TRP A 46 -7.46 0.18 -3.39
C TRP A 46 -6.80 -0.69 -4.46
N TRP A 47 -6.82 -2.00 -4.34
CA TRP A 47 -6.21 -2.92 -5.30
C TRP A 47 -7.09 -3.13 -6.52
N THR A 48 -6.99 -2.21 -7.49
CA THR A 48 -7.90 -2.16 -8.66
C THR A 48 -7.18 -2.29 -10.00
N ALA A 49 -5.84 -2.39 -10.01
CA ALA A 49 -5.05 -2.40 -11.25
C ALA A 49 -3.88 -3.39 -11.19
N GLY A 50 -3.43 -3.85 -12.34
CA GLY A 50 -2.28 -4.74 -12.50
C GLY A 50 -2.44 -6.05 -11.73
N GLY A 51 -1.33 -6.62 -11.27
CA GLY A 51 -1.30 -7.84 -10.44
C GLY A 51 -1.96 -7.71 -9.08
N GLU A 52 -2.27 -6.48 -8.62
CA GLU A 52 -2.93 -6.25 -7.33
C GLU A 52 -4.36 -6.78 -7.30
N GLN A 53 -5.11 -6.60 -8.39
CA GLN A 53 -6.48 -7.12 -8.50
C GLN A 53 -6.49 -8.64 -8.50
N ASP A 54 -5.56 -9.26 -9.21
CA ASP A 54 -5.45 -10.72 -9.27
C ASP A 54 -5.06 -11.30 -7.89
N ALA A 55 -4.15 -10.65 -7.18
CA ALA A 55 -3.77 -11.03 -5.83
C ALA A 55 -4.95 -10.95 -4.85
N TYR A 56 -5.72 -9.87 -4.93
CA TYR A 56 -6.92 -9.70 -4.11
C TYR A 56 -7.98 -10.76 -4.42
N GLN A 57 -8.18 -11.12 -5.69
CA GLN A 57 -9.09 -12.22 -6.03
C GLN A 57 -8.59 -13.57 -5.49
N ALA A 58 -7.28 -13.85 -5.56
CA ALA A 58 -6.70 -15.05 -4.98
C ALA A 58 -6.92 -15.14 -3.45
N LEU A 59 -6.80 -14.01 -2.74
CA LEU A 59 -7.14 -13.89 -1.32
C LEU A 59 -8.62 -14.22 -1.06
N LEU A 60 -9.52 -13.61 -1.83
CA LEU A 60 -10.95 -13.82 -1.68
C LEU A 60 -11.40 -15.24 -2.05
N ASP A 61 -10.77 -15.85 -3.05
CA ASP A 61 -11.09 -17.21 -3.45
C ASP A 61 -10.73 -18.21 -2.34
N GLY A 62 -9.57 -18.05 -1.70
CA GLY A 62 -9.22 -18.86 -0.54
C GLY A 62 -10.16 -18.63 0.65
N PHE A 63 -10.53 -17.38 0.94
CA PHE A 63 -11.53 -17.08 1.98
C PHE A 63 -12.90 -17.72 1.69
N ARG A 64 -13.38 -17.68 0.45
CA ARG A 64 -14.64 -18.32 0.04
C ARG A 64 -14.59 -19.85 0.14
N GLU A 65 -13.43 -20.47 -0.09
CA GLU A 65 -13.24 -21.90 0.09
C GLU A 65 -13.43 -22.31 1.57
N GLU A 66 -12.95 -21.49 2.51
CA GLU A 66 -13.04 -21.75 3.94
C GLU A 66 -14.39 -21.30 4.54
N HIS A 67 -14.93 -20.18 4.06
CA HIS A 67 -16.18 -19.57 4.55
C HIS A 67 -17.21 -19.36 3.44
N PRO A 68 -17.76 -20.45 2.86
CA PRO A 68 -18.67 -20.38 1.69
C PRO A 68 -20.03 -19.71 1.99
N ASP A 69 -20.39 -19.57 3.24
CA ASP A 69 -21.66 -18.96 3.68
C ASP A 69 -21.55 -17.44 3.88
N VAL A 70 -20.36 -16.83 3.74
CA VAL A 70 -20.15 -15.39 3.85
C VAL A 70 -20.29 -14.75 2.47
N GLU A 71 -21.22 -13.80 2.34
CA GLU A 71 -21.37 -12.97 1.15
C GLU A 71 -20.39 -11.81 1.18
N ILE A 72 -19.51 -11.71 0.16
CA ILE A 72 -18.53 -10.62 0.08
C ILE A 72 -19.11 -9.48 -0.75
N VAL A 73 -19.13 -8.29 -0.15
CA VAL A 73 -19.42 -7.02 -0.82
C VAL A 73 -18.11 -6.31 -1.09
N ASP A 74 -17.62 -6.47 -2.30
CA ASP A 74 -16.39 -5.83 -2.78
C ASP A 74 -16.66 -4.36 -3.12
N ASN A 75 -15.98 -3.45 -2.41
CA ASN A 75 -16.18 -2.00 -2.55
C ASN A 75 -14.84 -1.28 -2.80
N PRO A 76 -14.30 -1.35 -4.04
CA PRO A 76 -13.02 -0.76 -4.35
C PRO A 76 -13.06 0.78 -4.36
N ALA A 77 -12.03 1.40 -3.80
CA ALA A 77 -11.79 2.84 -3.86
C ALA A 77 -10.53 3.10 -4.71
N PRO A 78 -10.67 3.27 -6.03
CA PRO A 78 -9.55 3.40 -6.95
C PRO A 78 -8.72 4.66 -6.71
N GLY A 79 -7.47 4.65 -7.17
CA GLY A 79 -6.54 5.79 -7.08
C GLY A 79 -5.18 5.44 -6.50
N GLY A 80 -5.04 4.25 -5.92
CA GLY A 80 -3.82 3.76 -5.27
C GLY A 80 -3.47 4.51 -3.97
N ALA A 81 -2.59 3.94 -3.18
CA ALA A 81 -2.03 4.54 -1.96
C ALA A 81 -3.06 5.13 -0.98
N GLY A 82 -4.28 4.59 -0.92
CA GLY A 82 -5.27 4.90 0.11
C GLY A 82 -5.94 6.28 0.06
N SER A 83 -5.54 7.19 -0.82
CA SER A 83 -6.03 8.58 -0.80
C SER A 83 -7.55 8.74 -0.97
N ALA A 84 -8.19 7.85 -1.74
CA ALA A 84 -9.65 7.82 -1.87
C ALA A 84 -10.32 7.15 -0.67
N ILE A 85 -9.69 6.12 -0.10
CA ILE A 85 -10.19 5.41 1.09
C ILE A 85 -10.26 6.34 2.28
N ASP A 86 -9.22 7.12 2.55
CA ASP A 86 -9.16 8.02 3.71
C ASP A 86 -10.39 8.90 3.81
N THR A 87 -10.82 9.49 2.69
CA THR A 87 -12.02 10.35 2.70
C THR A 87 -13.32 9.56 2.90
N VAL A 88 -13.46 8.41 2.22
CA VAL A 88 -14.69 7.60 2.26
C VAL A 88 -14.84 6.93 3.63
N VAL A 89 -13.78 6.29 4.11
CA VAL A 89 -13.81 5.50 5.33
C VAL A 89 -13.89 6.38 6.56
N GLN A 90 -13.08 7.45 6.66
CA GLN A 90 -13.12 8.35 7.81
C GLN A 90 -14.51 8.94 8.03
N ASN A 91 -15.16 9.40 6.97
CA ASN A 91 -16.53 9.92 7.09
C ASN A 91 -17.50 8.83 7.57
N ARG A 92 -17.47 7.64 7.02
CA ARG A 92 -18.35 6.53 7.41
C ARG A 92 -18.13 6.09 8.85
N VAL A 93 -16.87 5.94 9.26
CA VAL A 93 -16.51 5.51 10.62
C VAL A 93 -16.94 6.57 11.66
N ILE A 94 -16.67 7.84 11.40
CA ILE A 94 -17.08 8.96 12.27
C ILE A 94 -18.61 9.07 12.36
N ASP A 95 -19.33 8.83 11.27
CA ASP A 95 -20.80 8.86 11.23
C ASP A 95 -21.45 7.61 11.85
N GLY A 96 -20.65 6.65 12.33
CA GLY A 96 -21.12 5.41 12.97
C GLY A 96 -21.72 4.40 11.99
N ASN A 97 -21.32 4.45 10.70
CA ASN A 97 -21.70 3.52 9.65
C ASN A 97 -20.43 2.95 8.96
N PRO A 98 -19.54 2.27 9.70
CA PRO A 98 -18.31 1.74 9.16
C PRO A 98 -18.57 0.62 8.12
N PRO A 99 -17.59 0.31 7.25
CA PRO A 99 -17.57 -0.96 6.53
C PRO A 99 -17.28 -2.12 7.49
N SER A 100 -17.40 -3.36 7.03
CA SER A 100 -16.96 -4.52 7.81
C SER A 100 -15.44 -4.50 8.05
N THR A 101 -14.68 -4.24 7.00
CA THR A 101 -13.23 -4.05 7.08
C THR A 101 -12.75 -3.11 5.97
N PHE A 102 -11.56 -2.55 6.15
CA PHE A 102 -10.93 -1.74 5.12
C PHE A 102 -9.41 -1.88 5.15
N GLN A 103 -8.82 -1.69 4.00
CA GLN A 103 -7.38 -1.66 3.82
C GLN A 103 -6.81 -0.34 4.37
N ILE A 104 -5.70 -0.43 5.10
CA ILE A 104 -4.96 0.71 5.64
C ILE A 104 -3.51 0.30 5.90
N TRP A 105 -2.60 1.26 5.88
CA TRP A 105 -1.24 1.01 6.32
C TRP A 105 -1.17 0.96 7.85
N PRO A 106 -0.45 -0.01 8.45
CA PRO A 106 -0.24 -0.04 9.88
C PRO A 106 0.69 1.08 10.35
N GLY A 107 0.79 1.27 11.66
CA GLY A 107 1.61 2.32 12.26
C GLY A 107 0.90 3.67 12.31
N GLN A 108 1.54 4.72 11.81
CA GLN A 108 1.05 6.10 11.97
C GLN A 108 -0.30 6.36 11.29
N ALA A 109 -0.62 5.66 10.20
CA ALA A 109 -1.92 5.80 9.54
C ALA A 109 -3.10 5.30 10.40
N LEU A 110 -2.85 4.43 11.36
CA LEU A 110 -3.85 3.97 12.33
C LEU A 110 -4.15 5.01 13.44
N THR A 111 -3.23 5.94 13.69
CA THR A 111 -3.34 6.90 14.82
C THR A 111 -4.64 7.69 14.84
N PRO A 112 -5.15 8.25 13.73
CA PRO A 112 -6.42 8.98 13.74
C PRO A 112 -7.62 8.15 14.19
N TYR A 113 -7.56 6.83 13.99
CA TYR A 113 -8.61 5.89 14.38
C TYR A 113 -8.43 5.42 15.83
N THR A 114 -7.19 5.15 16.24
CA THR A 114 -6.91 4.68 17.61
C THR A 114 -7.04 5.78 18.65
N ASP A 115 -6.76 7.04 18.32
CA ASP A 115 -6.94 8.19 19.21
C ASP A 115 -8.42 8.46 19.55
N GLU A 116 -9.35 8.02 18.69
CA GLU A 116 -10.79 8.20 18.83
C GLU A 116 -11.52 6.88 19.15
N ASP A 117 -10.80 5.81 19.52
CA ASP A 117 -11.34 4.49 19.83
C ASP A 117 -12.25 3.92 18.72
N LEU A 118 -11.89 4.13 17.43
CA LEU A 118 -12.68 3.72 16.27
C LEU A 118 -12.31 2.34 15.70
N LEU A 119 -11.31 1.67 16.29
CA LEU A 119 -10.91 0.30 15.95
C LEU A 119 -10.98 -0.60 17.18
N GLU A 120 -11.42 -1.84 16.97
CA GLU A 120 -11.45 -2.85 18.02
C GLU A 120 -10.07 -3.42 18.32
N ASP A 121 -9.83 -3.78 19.58
CA ASP A 121 -8.68 -4.61 19.95
C ASP A 121 -8.96 -6.06 19.53
N ILE A 122 -8.28 -6.52 18.53
CA ILE A 122 -8.38 -7.87 17.96
C ILE A 122 -7.31 -8.83 18.52
N GLY A 123 -6.62 -8.42 19.59
CA GLY A 123 -5.53 -9.18 20.17
C GLY A 123 -5.94 -10.58 20.65
N ASP A 124 -7.13 -10.73 21.21
CA ASP A 124 -7.60 -12.01 21.75
C ASP A 124 -8.47 -12.81 20.76
N SER A 125 -9.09 -12.14 19.77
CA SER A 125 -10.01 -12.77 18.83
C SER A 125 -9.36 -13.21 17.52
N VAL A 126 -8.35 -12.47 17.04
CA VAL A 126 -7.66 -12.73 15.76
C VAL A 126 -6.21 -13.14 15.97
N TRP A 127 -5.48 -12.45 16.85
CA TRP A 127 -4.06 -12.70 17.08
C TRP A 127 -3.86 -13.80 18.14
N ASP A 128 -3.88 -15.07 17.74
CA ASP A 128 -3.50 -16.17 18.61
C ASP A 128 -1.97 -16.23 18.86
N GLU A 129 -1.53 -17.16 19.69
CA GLU A 129 -0.10 -17.28 20.03
C GLU A 129 0.73 -17.69 18.81
N GLU A 130 0.22 -18.57 17.95
CA GLU A 130 0.90 -19.04 16.74
C GLU A 130 1.11 -17.90 15.75
N MET A 131 0.07 -17.09 15.49
CA MET A 131 0.17 -15.92 14.61
C MET A 131 1.18 -14.90 15.15
N ARG A 132 1.12 -14.59 16.45
CA ARG A 132 2.07 -13.65 17.09
C ARG A 132 3.52 -14.10 16.97
N ASP A 133 3.77 -15.39 17.17
CA ASP A 133 5.13 -15.96 17.10
C ASP A 133 5.66 -16.03 15.67
N ALA A 134 4.78 -16.18 14.69
CA ALA A 134 5.14 -16.30 13.28
C ALA A 134 5.41 -14.95 12.61
N TYR A 135 4.74 -13.87 13.03
CA TYR A 135 4.95 -12.56 12.43
C TYR A 135 6.29 -11.92 12.84
N LEU A 136 6.84 -11.14 11.91
CA LEU A 136 8.02 -10.31 12.19
C LEU A 136 7.71 -9.29 13.28
N GLY A 137 8.56 -9.21 14.32
CA GLY A 137 8.29 -8.39 15.50
C GLY A 137 8.04 -6.90 15.18
N ASP A 138 8.81 -6.32 14.26
CA ASP A 138 8.65 -4.92 13.84
C ASP A 138 7.29 -4.69 13.16
N VAL A 139 6.76 -5.69 12.43
CA VAL A 139 5.44 -5.63 11.81
C VAL A 139 4.32 -5.70 12.85
N VAL A 140 4.49 -6.57 13.87
CA VAL A 140 3.57 -6.63 15.01
C VAL A 140 3.54 -5.29 15.75
N ASP A 141 4.70 -4.63 15.92
CA ASP A 141 4.77 -3.32 16.57
C ASP A 141 4.00 -2.24 15.79
N LEU A 142 4.03 -2.27 14.47
CA LEU A 142 3.23 -1.38 13.61
C LEU A 142 1.72 -1.67 13.69
N ALA A 143 1.31 -2.92 13.93
CA ALA A 143 -0.09 -3.30 14.07
C ALA A 143 -0.72 -2.86 15.41
N ARG A 144 0.10 -2.30 16.35
CA ARG A 144 -0.34 -1.87 17.71
C ARG A 144 0.15 -0.48 18.11
N PRO A 145 -0.13 0.59 17.34
CA PRO A 145 0.42 1.91 17.59
C PRO A 145 0.08 2.48 18.97
N ALA A 146 -1.07 2.13 19.55
CA ALA A 146 -1.51 2.53 20.89
C ALA A 146 -1.42 1.40 21.95
N GLY A 147 -0.73 0.29 21.63
CA GLY A 147 -0.53 -0.86 22.51
C GLY A 147 -1.51 -2.01 22.30
N ASN A 148 -2.69 -1.76 21.70
CA ASN A 148 -3.67 -2.78 21.31
C ASN A 148 -3.41 -3.22 19.87
N LEU A 149 -3.55 -4.51 19.58
CA LEU A 149 -3.52 -5.05 18.24
C LEU A 149 -4.82 -4.71 17.51
N VAL A 150 -4.74 -3.85 16.50
CA VAL A 150 -5.92 -3.31 15.78
C VAL A 150 -5.89 -3.58 14.27
N ALA A 151 -4.82 -4.16 13.77
CA ALA A 151 -4.64 -4.44 12.34
C ALA A 151 -4.05 -5.83 12.11
N VAL A 152 -4.31 -6.40 10.93
CA VAL A 152 -3.69 -7.63 10.43
C VAL A 152 -2.89 -7.29 9.18
N PRO A 153 -1.56 -7.19 9.27
CA PRO A 153 -0.69 -7.01 8.11
C PRO A 153 -0.71 -8.23 7.20
N ILE A 154 -0.78 -8.01 5.87
CA ILE A 154 -0.88 -9.09 4.89
C ILE A 154 0.36 -9.21 3.99
N ASN A 155 1.08 -8.11 3.80
CA ASN A 155 2.26 -8.05 2.93
C ASN A 155 3.33 -7.09 3.47
N ILE A 156 4.50 -7.13 2.84
CA ILE A 156 5.53 -6.12 2.97
C ILE A 156 6.04 -5.82 1.55
N HIS A 157 5.98 -4.56 1.16
CA HIS A 157 6.55 -4.05 -0.08
C HIS A 157 7.85 -3.31 0.17
N ARG A 158 8.77 -3.41 -0.79
CA ARG A 158 9.94 -2.55 -0.88
C ARG A 158 9.66 -1.41 -1.86
N LEU A 159 9.90 -0.16 -1.45
CA LEU A 159 9.65 1.03 -2.27
C LEU A 159 10.86 1.47 -3.10
N ASN A 160 12.07 1.35 -2.55
CA ASN A 160 13.29 1.87 -3.16
C ASN A 160 13.90 0.93 -4.21
N ASN A 161 13.06 0.40 -5.11
CA ASN A 161 13.54 -0.36 -6.25
C ASN A 161 13.69 0.56 -7.47
N LEU A 162 14.76 0.38 -8.20
CA LEU A 162 14.92 0.91 -9.55
C LEU A 162 14.91 -0.28 -10.51
N PHE A 163 13.73 -0.54 -11.08
CA PHE A 163 13.55 -1.56 -12.12
C PHE A 163 14.08 -1.06 -13.44
N TYR A 164 14.52 -1.98 -14.30
CA TYR A 164 15.00 -1.64 -15.62
C TYR A 164 14.78 -2.75 -16.64
N ASN A 165 14.71 -2.37 -17.92
CA ASN A 165 14.73 -3.29 -19.03
C ASN A 165 16.19 -3.61 -19.37
N VAL A 166 16.56 -4.89 -19.29
CA VAL A 166 17.96 -5.35 -19.49
C VAL A 166 18.45 -5.02 -20.89
N SER A 167 17.66 -5.32 -21.92
CA SER A 167 18.08 -5.12 -23.32
C SER A 167 18.27 -3.65 -23.65
N VAL A 168 17.45 -2.76 -23.11
CA VAL A 168 17.57 -1.30 -23.30
C VAL A 168 18.86 -0.77 -22.69
N LEU A 169 19.22 -1.21 -21.48
CA LEU A 169 20.46 -0.78 -20.84
C LEU A 169 21.70 -1.36 -21.51
N ASP A 170 21.64 -2.63 -21.92
CA ASP A 170 22.74 -3.27 -22.66
C ASP A 170 23.02 -2.55 -23.99
N ASP A 171 21.99 -2.20 -24.76
CA ASP A 171 22.11 -1.46 -26.02
C ASP A 171 22.66 -0.04 -25.80
N ALA A 172 22.32 0.59 -24.67
CA ALA A 172 22.85 1.90 -24.28
C ALA A 172 24.23 1.84 -23.60
N GLY A 173 24.73 0.64 -23.26
CA GLY A 173 26.00 0.44 -22.56
C GLY A 173 26.00 0.97 -21.12
N VAL A 174 24.84 0.94 -20.47
CA VAL A 174 24.65 1.39 -19.09
C VAL A 174 24.67 0.19 -18.14
N ASP A 175 25.58 0.19 -17.16
CA ASP A 175 25.53 -0.75 -16.03
C ASP A 175 24.82 -0.07 -14.85
N PRO A 176 23.61 -0.53 -14.46
CA PRO A 176 22.84 0.09 -13.39
C PRO A 176 23.52 -0.04 -12.02
N THR A 177 24.45 -1.00 -11.86
CA THR A 177 25.20 -1.19 -10.60
C THR A 177 26.33 -0.17 -10.39
N ASP A 178 26.76 0.50 -11.47
CA ASP A 178 27.81 1.55 -11.43
C ASP A 178 27.25 2.95 -11.20
N ILE A 179 25.93 3.12 -11.05
CA ILE A 179 25.30 4.42 -10.83
C ILE A 179 25.56 4.91 -9.39
N ASP A 180 26.35 5.97 -9.27
CA ASP A 180 26.76 6.54 -7.97
C ASP A 180 25.77 7.60 -7.50
N GLY A 181 24.81 7.20 -6.66
CA GLY A 181 23.83 8.07 -6.04
C GLY A 181 22.77 8.65 -7.00
N PRO A 182 21.84 9.45 -6.45
CA PRO A 182 20.75 10.01 -7.24
C PRO A 182 21.24 10.98 -8.35
N GLU A 183 22.23 11.81 -8.09
CA GLU A 183 22.82 12.69 -9.13
C GLU A 183 23.44 11.89 -10.30
N GLY A 184 24.05 10.73 -9.98
CA GLY A 184 24.58 9.82 -11.01
C GLY A 184 23.48 9.26 -11.92
N LEU A 185 22.31 8.96 -11.37
CA LEU A 185 21.15 8.51 -12.15
C LEU A 185 20.63 9.62 -13.07
N LEU A 186 20.61 10.88 -12.64
CA LEU A 186 20.29 12.01 -13.53
C LEU A 186 21.23 12.07 -14.73
N GLY A 187 22.53 11.89 -14.52
CA GLY A 187 23.52 11.85 -15.62
C GLY A 187 23.29 10.70 -16.60
N VAL A 188 22.76 9.56 -16.13
CA VAL A 188 22.34 8.46 -16.99
C VAL A 188 21.11 8.86 -17.81
N PHE A 189 20.11 9.52 -17.21
CA PHE A 189 18.93 10.01 -17.94
C PHE A 189 19.31 11.00 -19.04
N GLU A 190 20.22 11.95 -18.75
CA GLU A 190 20.74 12.87 -19.76
C GLU A 190 21.40 12.15 -20.93
N THR A 191 22.13 11.07 -20.65
CA THR A 191 22.81 10.26 -21.68
C THR A 191 21.78 9.50 -22.53
N LEU A 192 20.81 8.83 -21.90
CA LEU A 192 19.76 8.09 -22.59
C LEU A 192 18.92 9.01 -23.49
N ASP A 193 18.51 10.16 -23.01
CA ASP A 193 17.73 11.15 -23.76
C ASP A 193 18.51 11.69 -24.97
N ALA A 194 19.83 11.89 -24.82
CA ALA A 194 20.67 12.42 -25.91
C ALA A 194 21.05 11.38 -26.96
N GLU A 195 21.14 10.10 -26.61
CA GLU A 195 21.75 9.06 -27.47
C GLU A 195 20.73 8.00 -27.94
N THR A 196 19.51 7.98 -27.39
CA THR A 196 18.46 7.00 -27.74
C THR A 196 17.11 7.67 -27.97
N ASP A 197 16.16 6.90 -28.53
CA ASP A 197 14.76 7.32 -28.64
C ASP A 197 13.90 6.76 -27.46
N VAL A 198 14.55 6.14 -26.44
CA VAL A 198 13.87 5.50 -25.30
C VAL A 198 13.64 6.54 -24.20
N THR A 199 12.47 6.50 -23.58
CA THR A 199 12.18 7.32 -22.40
C THR A 199 13.09 6.89 -21.23
N PRO A 200 13.91 7.79 -20.65
CA PRO A 200 14.83 7.41 -19.59
C PRO A 200 14.15 6.78 -18.38
N MET A 201 13.01 7.34 -17.91
CA MET A 201 12.28 6.82 -16.76
C MET A 201 10.77 6.82 -17.02
N ALA A 202 10.14 5.64 -17.00
CA ALA A 202 8.70 5.53 -16.91
C ALA A 202 8.24 6.04 -15.53
N HIS A 203 7.42 7.08 -15.52
CA HIS A 203 6.91 7.64 -14.27
C HIS A 203 5.55 8.28 -14.50
N GLN A 204 4.59 7.99 -13.63
CA GLN A 204 3.28 8.62 -13.66
C GLN A 204 3.21 9.79 -12.66
N THR A 205 2.51 10.84 -13.05
CA THR A 205 2.22 12.00 -12.18
C THR A 205 0.71 12.24 -12.03
N GLN A 206 -0.12 11.33 -12.53
CA GLN A 206 -1.58 11.37 -12.35
C GLN A 206 -1.95 11.36 -10.87
N SER A 207 -1.24 10.57 -10.07
CA SER A 207 -1.39 10.50 -8.62
C SER A 207 -0.09 10.90 -7.91
N PRO A 208 -0.14 11.75 -6.88
CA PRO A 208 1.06 12.32 -6.26
C PRO A 208 1.93 11.31 -5.49
N TRP A 209 1.39 10.13 -5.14
CA TRP A 209 2.10 9.15 -4.32
C TRP A 209 3.38 8.61 -4.99
N SER A 210 3.38 8.40 -6.31
CA SER A 210 4.58 7.93 -7.03
C SER A 210 5.72 8.95 -6.94
N SER A 211 5.41 10.24 -7.15
CA SER A 211 6.42 11.30 -7.04
C SER A 211 6.87 11.51 -5.60
N LEU A 212 6.00 11.29 -4.60
CA LEU A 212 6.39 11.31 -3.20
C LEU A 212 7.38 10.19 -2.88
N GLN A 213 7.08 8.95 -3.27
CA GLN A 213 7.97 7.81 -3.02
C GLN A 213 9.32 7.96 -3.76
N LEU A 214 9.32 8.48 -4.99
CA LEU A 214 10.55 8.81 -5.70
C LEU A 214 11.36 9.87 -4.96
N TRP A 215 10.72 10.94 -4.49
CA TRP A 215 11.37 11.97 -3.68
C TRP A 215 11.96 11.42 -2.38
N GLU A 216 11.23 10.55 -1.68
CA GLU A 216 11.72 9.87 -0.47
C GLU A 216 12.97 9.05 -0.77
N SER A 217 12.99 8.30 -1.87
CA SER A 217 14.17 7.52 -2.29
C SER A 217 15.35 8.43 -2.67
N ILE A 218 15.10 9.56 -3.35
CA ILE A 218 16.11 10.58 -3.63
C ILE A 218 16.66 11.13 -2.31
N PHE A 219 15.78 11.56 -1.38
CA PHE A 219 16.19 12.12 -0.10
C PHE A 219 17.04 11.12 0.71
N ILE A 220 16.61 9.87 0.81
CA ILE A 220 17.36 8.80 1.48
C ILE A 220 18.71 8.57 0.79
N GLY A 221 18.73 8.57 -0.54
CA GLY A 221 19.95 8.36 -1.33
C GLY A 221 20.98 9.47 -1.15
N GLU A 222 20.54 10.73 -0.96
CA GLU A 222 21.42 11.88 -0.74
C GLU A 222 21.82 12.07 0.74
N GLN A 223 20.85 11.91 1.66
CA GLN A 223 21.00 12.33 3.05
C GLN A 223 21.09 11.15 4.04
N GLY A 224 20.71 9.95 3.61
CA GLY A 224 20.70 8.75 4.44
C GLY A 224 19.45 8.58 5.29
N VAL A 225 19.34 7.39 5.89
CA VAL A 225 18.17 6.96 6.66
C VAL A 225 17.95 7.78 7.92
N ASP A 226 19.02 8.15 8.64
CA ASP A 226 18.89 8.90 9.90
C ASP A 226 18.25 10.28 9.70
N ALA A 227 18.60 10.97 8.60
CA ALA A 227 17.99 12.24 8.23
C ALA A 227 16.52 12.06 7.83
N PHE A 228 16.21 10.99 7.10
CA PHE A 228 14.84 10.67 6.72
C PHE A 228 13.97 10.33 7.93
N GLN A 229 14.47 9.53 8.87
CA GLN A 229 13.77 9.23 10.12
C GLN A 229 13.50 10.48 10.97
N THR A 230 14.47 11.41 11.03
CA THR A 230 14.29 12.70 11.69
C THR A 230 13.17 13.51 11.05
N LEU A 231 13.16 13.55 9.71
CA LEU A 231 12.15 14.27 8.93
C LEU A 231 10.72 13.71 9.15
N ILE A 232 10.52 12.39 9.01
CA ILE A 232 9.22 11.75 9.21
C ILE A 232 8.77 11.78 10.68
N GLY A 233 9.71 11.89 11.62
CA GLY A 233 9.45 12.13 13.04
C GLY A 233 8.92 13.54 13.35
N GLY A 234 8.81 14.40 12.33
CA GLY A 234 8.28 15.77 12.43
C GLY A 234 9.31 16.83 12.80
N ASP A 235 10.58 16.48 13.00
CA ASP A 235 11.64 17.47 13.21
C ASP A 235 12.29 17.85 11.86
N VAL A 236 11.75 18.91 11.28
CA VAL A 236 12.25 19.46 10.00
C VAL A 236 13.31 20.52 10.18
N SER A 237 13.61 20.90 11.44
CA SER A 237 14.56 21.97 11.73
C SER A 237 15.99 21.55 11.39
N GLY A 238 16.62 22.32 10.50
CA GLY A 238 17.98 22.04 10.03
C GLY A 238 18.05 21.08 8.84
N LEU A 239 16.90 20.67 8.25
CA LEU A 239 16.84 19.86 7.04
C LEU A 239 16.22 20.60 5.83
N GLU A 240 16.00 21.91 5.95
CA GLU A 240 15.33 22.68 4.91
C GLU A 240 16.13 22.73 3.59
N ASP A 241 17.45 22.78 3.66
CA ASP A 241 18.31 22.81 2.49
C ASP A 241 18.38 21.40 1.84
N GLU A 242 18.43 20.34 2.63
CA GLU A 242 18.39 18.94 2.20
C GLU A 242 17.07 18.60 1.51
N VAL A 243 15.95 18.99 2.12
CA VAL A 243 14.60 18.84 1.52
C VAL A 243 14.54 19.58 0.19
N ARG A 244 15.08 20.81 0.12
CA ARG A 244 15.11 21.61 -1.11
C ARG A 244 15.97 20.96 -2.19
N SER A 245 17.14 20.41 -1.83
CA SER A 245 18.03 19.69 -2.76
C SER A 245 17.30 18.51 -3.39
N ALA A 246 16.72 17.64 -2.57
CA ALA A 246 16.00 16.47 -3.05
C ALA A 246 14.76 16.84 -3.91
N LEU A 247 14.04 17.93 -3.57
CA LEU A 247 12.93 18.44 -4.40
C LEU A 247 13.41 19.00 -5.74
N GLN A 248 14.57 19.66 -5.77
CA GLN A 248 15.15 20.14 -7.02
C GLN A 248 15.58 18.97 -7.92
N LEU A 249 16.22 17.96 -7.36
CA LEU A 249 16.63 16.77 -8.11
C LEU A 249 15.42 15.99 -8.63
N LEU A 250 14.34 15.87 -7.84
CA LEU A 250 13.07 15.34 -8.35
C LEU A 250 12.57 16.14 -9.57
N ALA A 251 12.57 17.48 -9.48
CA ALA A 251 12.13 18.33 -10.58
C ALA A 251 13.02 18.16 -11.83
N ASP A 252 14.29 17.89 -11.67
CA ASP A 252 15.21 17.61 -12.77
C ASP A 252 14.93 16.23 -13.38
N TYR A 253 14.64 15.19 -12.58
CA TYR A 253 14.21 13.87 -13.06
C TYR A 253 12.93 13.92 -13.88
N LEU A 254 11.95 14.75 -13.44
CA LEU A 254 10.66 14.89 -14.14
C LEU A 254 10.76 15.50 -15.55
N GLN A 255 11.95 15.89 -16.01
CA GLN A 255 12.18 16.29 -17.39
C GLN A 255 12.46 15.10 -18.31
N TYR A 256 12.67 13.90 -17.77
CA TYR A 256 13.05 12.67 -18.47
C TYR A 256 11.96 11.58 -18.37
N ILE A 257 10.72 11.97 -18.14
CA ILE A 257 9.55 11.07 -18.04
C ILE A 257 8.66 11.22 -19.29
N PRO A 258 7.68 10.31 -19.52
CA PRO A 258 6.76 10.42 -20.65
C PRO A 258 6.03 11.78 -20.69
N GLU A 259 5.80 12.31 -21.90
CA GLU A 259 5.08 13.58 -22.07
C GLU A 259 3.64 13.53 -21.51
N ASP A 260 3.02 12.37 -21.49
CA ASP A 260 1.67 12.10 -21.00
C ASP A 260 1.61 11.57 -19.56
N ALA A 261 2.71 11.64 -18.81
CA ALA A 261 2.83 11.17 -17.41
C ALA A 261 1.68 11.61 -16.49
N GLY A 262 1.06 12.76 -16.76
CA GLY A 262 -0.11 13.27 -16.02
C GLY A 262 -1.42 12.52 -16.31
N SER A 263 -1.46 11.66 -17.30
CA SER A 263 -2.66 10.94 -17.76
C SER A 263 -2.52 9.42 -17.75
N ILE A 264 -1.34 8.89 -17.52
CA ILE A 264 -1.10 7.46 -17.40
C ILE A 264 -1.16 7.00 -15.94
N SER A 265 -1.57 5.75 -15.75
CA SER A 265 -1.53 5.07 -14.45
C SER A 265 -0.18 4.41 -14.19
N TRP A 266 0.07 3.97 -12.96
CA TRP A 266 1.34 3.34 -12.59
C TRP A 266 1.60 2.02 -13.35
N ASP A 267 0.56 1.25 -13.64
CA ASP A 267 0.63 0.01 -14.40
C ASP A 267 0.90 0.22 -15.89
N GLN A 268 0.54 1.38 -16.44
CA GLN A 268 0.97 1.78 -17.79
C GLN A 268 2.47 2.06 -17.85
N GLY A 269 3.06 2.71 -16.82
CA GLY A 269 4.50 2.87 -16.71
C GLY A 269 5.26 1.52 -16.66
N ASN A 270 4.68 0.49 -16.02
CA ASN A 270 5.24 -0.86 -16.08
C ASN A 270 5.25 -1.42 -17.51
N ASN A 271 4.18 -1.19 -18.29
CA ASN A 271 4.10 -1.62 -19.68
C ASN A 271 5.17 -0.95 -20.55
N ASP A 272 5.52 0.30 -20.29
CA ASP A 272 6.58 1.00 -21.02
C ASP A 272 7.96 0.34 -20.81
N VAL A 273 8.22 -0.19 -19.61
CA VAL A 273 9.43 -0.99 -19.34
C VAL A 273 9.34 -2.36 -20.00
N ILE A 274 8.18 -3.04 -19.94
CA ILE A 274 7.97 -4.35 -20.57
C ILE A 274 8.18 -4.26 -22.09
N SER A 275 7.65 -3.21 -22.74
CA SER A 275 7.79 -3.02 -24.18
C SER A 275 9.18 -2.53 -24.61
N GLY A 276 10.01 -2.05 -23.69
CA GLY A 276 11.29 -1.41 -23.98
C GLY A 276 11.17 0.05 -24.44
N ASP A 277 10.00 0.67 -24.28
CA ASP A 277 9.77 2.09 -24.56
C ASP A 277 10.36 2.99 -23.46
N ALA A 278 10.61 2.45 -22.27
CA ALA A 278 11.31 3.11 -21.18
C ALA A 278 12.45 2.24 -20.61
N ALA A 279 13.52 2.90 -20.19
CA ALA A 279 14.70 2.25 -19.63
C ALA A 279 14.51 1.84 -18.17
N PHE A 280 14.08 2.79 -17.33
CA PHE A 280 13.94 2.62 -15.89
C PHE A 280 12.52 2.89 -15.40
N LEU A 281 12.21 2.30 -14.23
CA LEU A 281 11.04 2.63 -13.43
C LEU A 281 11.39 2.59 -11.94
N HIS A 282 11.17 3.70 -11.22
CA HIS A 282 11.14 3.68 -9.77
C HIS A 282 9.75 3.29 -9.28
N GLN A 283 9.64 2.15 -8.60
CA GLN A 283 8.33 1.63 -8.15
C GLN A 283 8.52 0.67 -6.97
N GLY A 284 7.45 0.47 -6.20
CA GLY A 284 7.39 -0.64 -5.26
C GLY A 284 7.43 -2.00 -5.97
N ASP A 285 7.75 -3.04 -5.22
CA ASP A 285 7.89 -4.40 -5.77
C ASP A 285 6.59 -5.01 -6.29
N TRP A 286 5.42 -4.37 -6.08
CA TRP A 286 4.18 -4.69 -6.79
C TRP A 286 4.30 -4.61 -8.32
N ALA A 287 5.26 -3.85 -8.85
CA ALA A 287 5.56 -3.84 -10.28
C ALA A 287 5.98 -5.23 -10.76
N ALA A 288 6.71 -6.00 -9.94
CA ALA A 288 7.16 -7.35 -10.28
C ALA A 288 5.98 -8.34 -10.46
N GLY A 289 4.83 -8.10 -9.82
CA GLY A 289 3.61 -8.87 -10.07
C GLY A 289 3.18 -8.78 -11.53
N GLN A 290 3.22 -7.59 -12.13
CA GLN A 290 2.90 -7.37 -13.54
C GLN A 290 4.00 -7.91 -14.46
N TYR A 291 5.27 -7.69 -14.15
CA TYR A 291 6.39 -8.22 -14.94
C TYR A 291 6.38 -9.74 -15.02
N ARG A 292 6.09 -10.43 -13.92
CA ARG A 292 6.00 -11.90 -13.85
C ARG A 292 4.79 -12.46 -14.60
N SER A 293 3.73 -11.69 -14.78
CA SER A 293 2.56 -12.09 -15.57
C SER A 293 2.67 -11.77 -17.05
N ALA A 294 3.66 -10.98 -17.46
CA ALA A 294 3.91 -10.66 -18.85
C ALA A 294 4.51 -11.86 -19.61
N GLU A 295 4.01 -12.12 -20.81
CA GLU A 295 4.56 -13.18 -21.67
C GLU A 295 5.97 -12.79 -22.15
N ASP A 296 6.90 -13.73 -22.13
CA ASP A 296 8.27 -13.57 -22.64
C ASP A 296 9.04 -12.39 -21.98
N PHE A 297 8.83 -12.15 -20.67
CA PHE A 297 9.51 -11.11 -19.90
C PHE A 297 10.04 -11.68 -18.58
N GLU A 298 11.22 -12.26 -18.63
CA GLU A 298 11.80 -13.08 -17.55
C GLU A 298 12.76 -12.27 -16.67
N PHE A 299 12.68 -12.52 -15.35
CA PHE A 299 13.60 -11.92 -14.37
C PHE A 299 15.06 -12.27 -14.65
N GLU A 300 15.98 -11.31 -14.48
CA GLU A 300 17.42 -11.37 -14.80
C GLU A 300 17.76 -11.47 -16.28
N SER A 301 16.81 -11.82 -17.16
CA SER A 301 17.01 -11.89 -18.61
C SER A 301 16.50 -10.66 -19.34
N ASP A 302 15.26 -10.26 -19.03
CA ASP A 302 14.58 -9.18 -19.73
C ASP A 302 14.38 -7.96 -18.82
N TRP A 303 14.21 -8.21 -17.51
CA TRP A 303 14.15 -7.19 -16.49
C TRP A 303 14.92 -7.58 -15.24
N ASP A 304 15.41 -6.60 -14.52
CA ASP A 304 15.97 -6.76 -13.19
C ASP A 304 15.76 -5.48 -12.38
N MET A 305 16.28 -5.42 -11.18
CA MET A 305 16.25 -4.26 -10.31
C MET A 305 17.55 -4.09 -9.54
N VAL A 306 17.89 -2.84 -9.29
CA VAL A 306 18.88 -2.46 -8.29
C VAL A 306 18.21 -1.64 -7.19
N PRO A 307 18.77 -1.60 -5.96
CA PRO A 307 18.38 -0.57 -5.00
C PRO A 307 18.49 0.81 -5.64
N PHE A 308 17.53 1.68 -5.39
CA PHE A 308 17.64 3.06 -5.87
C PHE A 308 19.01 3.64 -5.50
N PRO A 309 19.73 4.30 -6.43
CA PRO A 309 21.09 4.75 -6.19
C PRO A 309 21.24 5.55 -4.90
N GLY A 310 22.27 5.23 -4.10
CA GLY A 310 22.49 5.79 -2.77
C GLY A 310 21.70 5.10 -1.63
N THR A 311 20.80 4.16 -1.92
CA THR A 311 20.01 3.46 -0.90
C THR A 311 20.45 2.01 -0.66
N SER A 312 21.67 1.64 -1.01
CA SER A 312 22.21 0.30 -0.79
C SER A 312 22.16 -0.09 0.68
N GLY A 313 21.61 -1.25 1.00
CA GLY A 313 21.42 -1.72 2.38
C GLY A 313 20.18 -1.19 3.09
N VAL A 314 19.39 -0.33 2.45
CA VAL A 314 18.10 0.16 2.94
C VAL A 314 16.96 -0.66 2.33
N TYR A 315 16.00 -1.04 3.15
CA TYR A 315 14.71 -1.56 2.72
C TYR A 315 13.64 -0.55 3.13
N GLN A 316 13.33 0.39 2.24
CA GLN A 316 12.22 1.33 2.45
C GLN A 316 10.92 0.56 2.25
N SER A 317 10.15 0.39 3.32
CA SER A 317 8.99 -0.50 3.30
C SER A 317 7.65 0.23 3.39
N VAL A 318 6.64 -0.35 2.78
CA VAL A 318 5.23 -0.11 3.06
C VAL A 318 4.54 -1.45 3.27
N ILE A 319 3.54 -1.46 4.15
CA ILE A 319 2.84 -2.67 4.58
C ILE A 319 1.34 -2.39 4.42
N ASP A 320 0.62 -3.32 3.82
CA ASP A 320 -0.84 -3.26 3.79
C ASP A 320 -1.42 -4.11 4.92
N SER A 321 -2.51 -3.65 5.50
CA SER A 321 -3.25 -4.35 6.55
C SER A 321 -4.75 -4.17 6.41
N PHE A 322 -5.49 -5.04 7.07
CA PHE A 322 -6.93 -4.90 7.31
C PHE A 322 -7.20 -4.66 8.79
N VAL A 323 -8.29 -3.98 9.09
CA VAL A 323 -8.67 -3.56 10.44
C VAL A 323 -10.10 -3.97 10.78
N PHE A 324 -10.42 -3.92 12.07
CA PHE A 324 -11.77 -4.17 12.60
C PHE A 324 -12.35 -2.87 13.15
N PRO A 325 -13.26 -2.18 12.43
CA PRO A 325 -13.88 -0.95 12.92
C PRO A 325 -14.82 -1.17 14.10
N THR A 326 -14.84 -0.27 15.06
CA THR A 326 -15.83 -0.22 16.13
C THR A 326 -17.23 0.02 15.56
N GLY A 327 -18.24 -0.66 16.08
CA GLY A 327 -19.60 -0.60 15.54
C GLY A 327 -19.78 -1.36 14.23
N ASN A 328 -18.92 -2.33 13.97
CA ASN A 328 -18.92 -3.20 12.80
C ASN A 328 -20.29 -3.83 12.51
N PRO A 329 -20.81 -3.74 11.26
CA PRO A 329 -22.10 -4.33 10.91
C PRO A 329 -22.10 -5.86 10.85
N SER A 330 -20.93 -6.49 10.70
CA SER A 330 -20.77 -7.93 10.49
C SER A 330 -19.58 -8.49 11.30
N PRO A 331 -19.60 -8.43 12.62
CA PRO A 331 -18.43 -8.72 13.45
C PRO A 331 -17.90 -10.14 13.27
N GLU A 332 -18.77 -11.15 13.15
CA GLU A 332 -18.36 -12.55 12.95
C GLU A 332 -17.66 -12.77 11.61
N ALA A 333 -18.23 -12.25 10.52
CA ALA A 333 -17.63 -12.35 9.17
C ALA A 333 -16.31 -11.59 9.08
N THR A 334 -16.22 -10.44 9.77
CA THR A 334 -14.97 -9.66 9.83
C THR A 334 -13.88 -10.40 10.59
N GLU A 335 -14.19 -10.99 11.73
CA GLU A 335 -13.23 -11.80 12.50
C GLU A 335 -12.74 -13.00 11.69
N GLN A 336 -13.64 -13.71 11.00
CA GLN A 336 -13.29 -14.80 10.10
C GLN A 336 -12.34 -14.35 8.98
N PHE A 337 -12.64 -13.21 8.36
CA PHE A 337 -11.79 -12.66 7.30
C PHE A 337 -10.40 -12.24 7.81
N LEU A 338 -10.32 -11.57 8.94
CA LEU A 338 -9.04 -11.13 9.52
C LEU A 338 -8.19 -12.32 9.96
N ASN A 339 -8.81 -13.35 10.56
CA ASN A 339 -8.12 -14.61 10.87
C ASN A 339 -7.57 -15.28 9.60
N TYR A 340 -8.39 -15.36 8.54
CA TYR A 340 -7.95 -15.90 7.27
C TYR A 340 -6.83 -15.05 6.65
N ALA A 341 -6.98 -13.73 6.57
CA ALA A 341 -5.96 -12.83 5.99
C ALA A 341 -4.60 -12.93 6.70
N GLY A 342 -4.61 -13.22 8.02
CA GLY A 342 -3.41 -13.50 8.81
C GLY A 342 -2.85 -14.92 8.67
N SER A 343 -3.51 -15.82 7.96
CA SER A 343 -3.11 -17.23 7.83
C SER A 343 -1.95 -17.44 6.85
N VAL A 344 -1.32 -18.59 6.94
CA VAL A 344 -0.27 -19.04 5.98
C VAL A 344 -0.88 -19.17 4.58
N ASP A 345 -2.05 -19.81 4.45
CA ASP A 345 -2.74 -20.03 3.16
C ASP A 345 -3.03 -18.71 2.44
N ALA A 346 -3.57 -17.71 3.16
CA ALA A 346 -3.85 -16.41 2.59
C ALA A 346 -2.59 -15.72 2.07
N GLN A 347 -1.51 -15.74 2.85
CA GLN A 347 -0.27 -15.06 2.48
C GLN A 347 0.51 -15.79 1.37
N GLU A 348 0.41 -17.12 1.31
CA GLU A 348 0.96 -17.92 0.22
C GLU A 348 0.21 -17.71 -1.10
N ARG A 349 -1.12 -17.51 -1.07
CA ARG A 349 -1.92 -17.20 -2.26
C ARG A 349 -1.74 -15.75 -2.73
N PHE A 350 -1.69 -14.80 -1.80
CA PHE A 350 -1.70 -13.38 -2.08
C PHE A 350 -0.34 -12.83 -2.53
N ASN A 351 0.71 -13.05 -1.73
CA ASN A 351 1.97 -12.34 -1.89
C ASN A 351 2.73 -12.65 -3.19
N PRO A 352 2.79 -13.92 -3.68
CA PRO A 352 3.46 -14.20 -4.94
C PRO A 352 2.82 -13.50 -6.14
N VAL A 353 1.48 -13.37 -6.15
CA VAL A 353 0.74 -12.67 -7.21
C VAL A 353 0.88 -11.16 -7.06
N LYS A 354 0.80 -10.64 -5.83
CA LYS A 354 0.93 -9.22 -5.50
C LYS A 354 2.31 -8.64 -5.81
N GLY A 355 3.34 -9.47 -5.81
CA GLY A 355 4.72 -9.02 -5.94
C GLY A 355 5.31 -8.54 -4.61
N SER A 356 4.87 -9.07 -3.48
CA SER A 356 5.28 -8.69 -2.12
C SER A 356 5.84 -9.87 -1.35
N ILE A 357 6.44 -9.61 -0.20
CA ILE A 357 6.88 -10.64 0.73
C ILE A 357 5.92 -10.76 1.92
N PRO A 358 5.78 -11.96 2.51
CA PRO A 358 4.88 -12.17 3.63
C PRO A 358 5.44 -11.55 4.92
N PRO A 359 4.60 -10.97 5.80
CA PRO A 359 5.00 -10.55 7.14
C PRO A 359 5.19 -11.71 8.11
N ARG A 360 4.74 -12.92 7.77
CA ARG A 360 4.96 -14.16 8.51
C ARG A 360 6.26 -14.83 8.09
N THR A 361 6.96 -15.46 9.03
CA THR A 361 8.25 -16.15 8.79
C THR A 361 8.10 -17.64 8.45
N ASP A 362 6.89 -18.18 8.60
CA ASP A 362 6.56 -19.60 8.40
C ASP A 362 5.82 -19.86 7.08
N VAL A 363 5.60 -18.86 6.24
CA VAL A 363 5.05 -19.03 4.90
C VAL A 363 6.09 -19.71 4.00
N PRO A 364 5.73 -20.82 3.30
CA PRO A 364 6.62 -21.44 2.34
C PRO A 364 6.98 -20.50 1.20
N MET A 365 8.26 -20.41 0.84
CA MET A 365 8.73 -19.49 -0.20
C MET A 365 8.87 -20.15 -1.59
N ASP A 366 8.45 -21.41 -1.74
CA ASP A 366 8.66 -22.18 -2.97
C ASP A 366 7.94 -21.57 -4.22
N GLU A 367 6.78 -20.95 -4.00
CA GLU A 367 5.97 -20.34 -5.07
C GLU A 367 6.33 -18.86 -5.33
N PHE A 368 7.22 -18.27 -4.54
CA PHE A 368 7.55 -16.85 -4.64
C PHE A 368 8.50 -16.51 -5.80
N GLY A 369 9.24 -17.51 -6.30
CA GLY A 369 10.25 -17.31 -7.35
C GLY A 369 11.48 -16.57 -6.85
N ASP A 370 12.47 -16.39 -7.74
CA ASP A 370 13.80 -15.91 -7.36
C ASP A 370 13.79 -14.44 -6.91
N PHE A 371 13.01 -13.58 -7.58
CA PHE A 371 12.92 -12.17 -7.23
C PHE A 371 12.43 -11.95 -5.80
N LEU A 372 11.26 -12.49 -5.44
CA LEU A 372 10.67 -12.29 -4.11
C LEU A 372 11.47 -13.02 -3.02
N SER A 373 12.02 -14.18 -3.32
CA SER A 373 12.93 -14.89 -2.41
C SER A 373 14.17 -14.03 -2.10
N ARG A 374 14.75 -13.34 -3.10
CA ARG A 374 15.85 -12.39 -2.94
C ARG A 374 15.42 -11.19 -2.07
N GLN A 375 14.21 -10.66 -2.25
CA GLN A 375 13.66 -9.56 -1.45
C GLN A 375 13.48 -9.98 0.02
N PHE A 376 12.95 -11.18 0.27
CA PHE A 376 12.75 -11.69 1.61
C PHE A 376 14.07 -11.92 2.37
N GLU A 377 15.09 -12.50 1.73
CA GLU A 377 16.41 -12.64 2.33
C GLU A 377 17.07 -11.28 2.60
N PHE A 378 16.88 -10.30 1.70
CA PHE A 378 17.36 -8.94 1.92
C PHE A 378 16.66 -8.28 3.12
N TRP A 379 15.34 -8.40 3.24
CA TRP A 379 14.59 -7.93 4.41
C TRP A 379 15.15 -8.49 5.72
N LYS A 380 15.36 -9.81 5.79
CA LYS A 380 15.90 -10.47 6.99
C LYS A 380 17.29 -10.00 7.37
N SER A 381 18.10 -9.61 6.39
CA SER A 381 19.48 -9.17 6.58
C SER A 381 19.64 -7.66 6.74
N SER A 382 18.63 -6.86 6.40
CA SER A 382 18.70 -5.41 6.48
C SER A 382 18.65 -4.90 7.92
N ASN A 383 19.46 -3.88 8.24
CA ASN A 383 19.48 -3.24 9.55
C ASN A 383 18.58 -2.00 9.63
N CYS A 384 18.00 -1.58 8.50
CA CYS A 384 17.12 -0.41 8.37
C CYS A 384 15.84 -0.87 7.67
N ARG A 385 14.74 -0.78 8.35
CA ARG A 385 13.42 -1.25 7.94
C ARG A 385 12.42 -0.10 8.05
#